data_33b8438fb9b510e2637bdcd1b7265bcd
#
_entry.id   33b8438fb9b510e2637bdcd1b7265bcd
#
_cell.length_a   1.000
_cell.length_b   1.000
_cell.length_c   1.000
_cell.angle_alpha   90.00
_cell.angle_beta   90.00
_cell.angle_gamma   90.00
#
_symmetry.space_group_name_H-M   'P 1'
#
loop_
_entity.id
_entity.type
_entity.pdbx_description
1 polymer ?
#
loop_
_entity_poly.entity_id
_entity_poly.type
_entity_poly.pdbx_seq_one_letter_code
_entity_poly.pdbx_strand_id
1 'polypeptide(L)'
;MSDFGKLMLSKPDGLSQEFLLNKDLVTLGRATTNDIVLAGGRVSRNHAQVQCMEEGILLTDLGSANGVWVNGERIVETKIQPGDRIEISGNVLQYLPVAQDQGEEATLINSEKELEQTLLQMSVPSSLNDTSGPRLVIHAPDRTWELALDGDSCTIGRAAANDLTLDYAKISRNHARIERKGSTFILRDLQSTNGTLIGTARIEQHALGNGDTFRIGPARVVFKDGFAQEELTIADGLDLRRTSGLAPVIFVPGTMGSQLWLGSERVWPNVNLLFKQPELLRYSEDTRLEPKGILNEMVIVPNLISFDQYNLLGDYLVEELGYERENNFIEFAYDWRQDVRRSARQLANFVESWNVDAPITLIAHSLGTLVSRYYVEKLGGKKKIGRLLLIGGPHQGVPKIAANLLSGVDLLPFGLMGKRLTEIIETFPSCYQILPLYPCGVDQTGRPINFLEDESWVKPAYRHLHRMAREFRRELGMTSSVPTLSIFGYGLKTAMQIKLQSGPDGIFQKALIGIEPSGDSSVPETSAVLPRTEIHPVRQYHGTLFNDKDVKMRLKLELLRGLGPGS
;
A
#
# COMPACT_ATOMS: atom_id res chain seq x y z
N MET A 1 -35.91 0.52 0.58
CA MET A 1 -35.34 1.87 0.61
C MET A 1 -34.37 1.91 -0.53
N SER A 2 -34.55 2.88 -1.42
CA SER A 2 -33.63 3.04 -2.57
C SER A 2 -32.26 3.44 -2.04
N ASP A 3 -31.21 2.75 -2.42
CA ASP A 3 -29.83 3.10 -2.09
C ASP A 3 -29.27 3.85 -3.30
N PHE A 4 -28.98 5.13 -3.14
CA PHE A 4 -28.51 6.04 -4.20
C PHE A 4 -26.98 6.18 -4.20
N GLY A 5 -26.27 5.41 -3.36
CA GLY A 5 -24.83 5.50 -3.20
C GLY A 5 -24.41 6.21 -1.91
N LYS A 6 -23.21 6.76 -1.90
CA LYS A 6 -22.65 7.42 -0.70
C LYS A 6 -21.82 8.64 -1.03
N LEU A 7 -21.74 9.56 -0.05
CA LEU A 7 -20.77 10.65 -0.02
C LEU A 7 -19.63 10.27 0.94
N MET A 8 -18.40 10.34 0.45
CA MET A 8 -17.18 10.14 1.23
C MET A 8 -16.61 11.50 1.62
N LEU A 9 -16.69 11.87 2.89
CA LEU A 9 -16.05 13.07 3.42
C LEU A 9 -14.60 12.78 3.79
N SER A 10 -13.67 13.44 3.12
CA SER A 10 -12.26 13.42 3.49
C SER A 10 -12.00 14.45 4.58
N LYS A 11 -11.56 14.00 5.76
CA LYS A 11 -11.20 14.88 6.89
C LYS A 11 -9.73 15.31 6.80
N PRO A 12 -9.35 16.45 7.38
CA PRO A 12 -7.97 16.92 7.40
C PRO A 12 -6.97 15.96 8.08
N ASP A 13 -7.46 15.07 8.93
CA ASP A 13 -6.70 14.02 9.61
C ASP A 13 -6.50 12.75 8.76
N GLY A 14 -6.93 12.77 7.49
CA GLY A 14 -6.83 11.64 6.56
C GLY A 14 -7.90 10.58 6.73
N LEU A 15 -8.81 10.72 7.70
CA LEU A 15 -9.94 9.82 7.86
C LEU A 15 -11.02 10.17 6.84
N SER A 16 -11.61 9.16 6.22
CA SER A 16 -12.80 9.31 5.40
C SER A 16 -14.01 8.89 6.22
N GLN A 17 -15.05 9.71 6.18
CA GLN A 17 -16.33 9.37 6.77
C GLN A 17 -17.35 9.14 5.66
N GLU A 18 -18.03 8.01 5.70
CA GLU A 18 -19.06 7.64 4.73
C GLU A 18 -20.42 8.10 5.19
N PHE A 19 -21.21 8.65 4.27
CA PHE A 19 -22.60 9.03 4.48
C PHE A 19 -23.44 8.38 3.37
N LEU A 20 -24.28 7.42 3.74
CA LEU A 20 -25.18 6.76 2.80
C LEU A 20 -26.28 7.69 2.33
N LEU A 21 -26.53 7.71 1.03
CA LEU A 21 -27.63 8.42 0.40
C LEU A 21 -28.85 7.50 0.31
N ASN A 22 -29.49 7.29 1.45
CA ASN A 22 -30.64 6.36 1.61
C ASN A 22 -31.97 7.09 1.84
N LYS A 23 -32.00 8.40 1.55
CA LYS A 23 -33.17 9.30 1.63
C LYS A 23 -33.25 10.11 0.34
N ASP A 24 -34.47 10.53 -0.02
CA ASP A 24 -34.71 11.38 -1.20
C ASP A 24 -34.05 12.76 -1.06
N LEU A 25 -33.84 13.25 0.16
CA LEU A 25 -33.18 14.52 0.46
C LEU A 25 -32.21 14.36 1.62
N VAL A 26 -30.95 14.74 1.40
CA VAL A 26 -29.88 14.75 2.40
C VAL A 26 -29.33 16.16 2.54
N THR A 27 -29.31 16.69 3.77
CA THR A 27 -28.89 18.06 4.08
C THR A 27 -27.45 18.11 4.60
N LEU A 28 -26.69 19.16 4.20
CA LEU A 28 -25.29 19.36 4.59
C LEU A 28 -25.11 20.75 5.21
N GLY A 29 -24.41 20.84 6.33
CA GLY A 29 -24.10 22.12 6.94
C GLY A 29 -23.50 21.99 8.33
N ARG A 30 -23.25 23.13 8.99
CA ARG A 30 -22.61 23.16 10.31
C ARG A 30 -23.59 22.83 11.46
N ALA A 31 -24.89 23.05 11.27
CA ALA A 31 -25.88 22.78 12.31
C ALA A 31 -26.01 21.24 12.52
N THR A 32 -26.16 20.83 13.78
CA THR A 32 -26.34 19.43 14.15
C THR A 32 -27.68 18.83 13.68
N THR A 33 -28.56 19.66 13.13
CA THR A 33 -29.83 19.27 12.52
C THR A 33 -29.69 18.79 11.07
N ASN A 34 -28.51 18.94 10.44
CA ASN A 34 -28.26 18.41 9.10
C ASN A 34 -27.94 16.90 9.17
N ASP A 35 -28.26 16.18 8.08
CA ASP A 35 -27.92 14.77 7.92
C ASP A 35 -26.40 14.56 7.87
N ILE A 36 -25.68 15.48 7.22
CA ILE A 36 -24.22 15.51 7.17
C ILE A 36 -23.72 16.78 7.84
N VAL A 37 -23.16 16.63 9.03
CA VAL A 37 -22.61 17.75 9.80
C VAL A 37 -21.16 17.99 9.39
N LEU A 38 -20.91 19.14 8.78
CA LEU A 38 -19.58 19.55 8.32
C LEU A 38 -18.92 20.49 9.32
N ALA A 39 -17.66 20.21 9.68
CA ALA A 39 -16.89 21.04 10.58
C ALA A 39 -16.39 22.34 9.93
N GLY A 40 -16.24 23.38 10.72
CA GLY A 40 -15.60 24.64 10.32
C GLY A 40 -16.48 25.88 10.42
N GLY A 41 -15.92 26.99 10.93
CA GLY A 41 -16.63 28.26 11.13
C GLY A 41 -17.09 28.94 9.84
N ARG A 42 -16.58 28.54 8.68
CA ARG A 42 -16.94 29.02 7.35
C ARG A 42 -18.08 28.25 6.69
N VAL A 43 -18.48 27.10 7.26
CA VAL A 43 -19.64 26.33 6.79
C VAL A 43 -20.91 27.00 7.31
N SER A 44 -21.90 27.31 6.44
CA SER A 44 -23.20 27.82 6.83
C SER A 44 -23.99 26.80 7.64
N ARG A 45 -24.93 27.23 8.50
CA ARG A 45 -25.76 26.33 9.31
C ARG A 45 -26.45 25.29 8.45
N ASN A 46 -27.15 25.73 7.39
CA ASN A 46 -27.65 24.92 6.30
C ASN A 46 -26.89 25.40 5.06
N HIS A 47 -26.02 24.57 4.50
CA HIS A 47 -25.07 24.99 3.45
C HIS A 47 -25.50 24.50 2.08
N ALA A 48 -25.79 23.22 1.98
CA ALA A 48 -26.18 22.56 0.75
C ALA A 48 -27.20 21.45 1.01
N GLN A 49 -27.82 20.97 -0.06
CA GLN A 49 -28.64 19.77 -0.04
C GLN A 49 -28.34 18.88 -1.24
N VAL A 50 -28.51 17.58 -1.05
CA VAL A 50 -28.42 16.55 -2.08
C VAL A 50 -29.79 15.92 -2.25
N GLN A 51 -30.38 16.05 -3.43
CA GLN A 51 -31.63 15.41 -3.78
C GLN A 51 -31.35 14.17 -4.61
N CYS A 52 -31.78 13.02 -4.09
CA CYS A 52 -31.61 11.72 -4.72
C CYS A 52 -32.86 11.37 -5.53
N MET A 53 -32.70 11.16 -6.84
CA MET A 53 -33.79 10.89 -7.77
C MET A 53 -33.41 9.68 -8.63
N GLU A 54 -34.39 9.01 -9.23
CA GLU A 54 -34.13 7.91 -10.18
C GLU A 54 -33.26 8.32 -11.36
N GLU A 55 -33.35 9.60 -11.75
CA GLU A 55 -32.60 10.19 -12.87
C GLU A 55 -31.21 10.72 -12.49
N GLY A 56 -30.74 10.56 -11.25
CA GLY A 56 -29.43 10.99 -10.76
C GLY A 56 -29.49 11.79 -9.46
N ILE A 57 -28.35 12.26 -9.05
CA ILE A 57 -28.12 12.99 -7.79
C ILE A 57 -27.93 14.47 -8.08
N LEU A 58 -28.79 15.32 -7.52
CA LEU A 58 -28.75 16.77 -7.68
C LEU A 58 -28.18 17.42 -6.41
N LEU A 59 -27.10 18.18 -6.54
CA LEU A 59 -26.50 18.98 -5.46
C LEU A 59 -26.84 20.45 -5.64
N THR A 60 -27.39 21.07 -4.58
CA THR A 60 -27.82 22.48 -4.57
C THR A 60 -27.14 23.23 -3.43
N ASP A 61 -26.57 24.42 -3.71
CA ASP A 61 -26.11 25.39 -2.71
C ASP A 61 -27.34 26.16 -2.17
N LEU A 62 -27.57 26.13 -0.86
CA LEU A 62 -28.70 26.80 -0.20
C LEU A 62 -28.43 28.29 0.07
N GLY A 63 -27.71 28.97 -0.81
CA GLY A 63 -27.32 30.37 -0.64
C GLY A 63 -26.25 30.53 0.44
N SER A 64 -25.32 29.62 0.48
CA SER A 64 -24.26 29.59 1.49
C SER A 64 -23.30 30.80 1.36
N ALA A 65 -22.68 31.21 2.47
CA ALA A 65 -21.80 32.40 2.49
C ALA A 65 -20.52 32.20 1.66
N ASN A 66 -20.00 30.94 1.57
CA ASN A 66 -18.74 30.64 0.89
C ASN A 66 -18.89 29.76 -0.37
N GLY A 67 -20.10 29.34 -0.69
CA GLY A 67 -20.42 28.58 -1.90
C GLY A 67 -20.06 27.09 -1.82
N VAL A 68 -20.62 26.34 -2.76
CA VAL A 68 -20.35 24.95 -3.04
C VAL A 68 -19.56 24.86 -4.35
N TRP A 69 -18.55 24.03 -4.39
CA TRP A 69 -17.68 23.86 -5.56
C TRP A 69 -17.68 22.39 -5.98
N VAL A 70 -17.84 22.12 -7.27
CA VAL A 70 -17.75 20.78 -7.84
C VAL A 70 -16.66 20.78 -8.89
N ASN A 71 -15.64 19.92 -8.70
CA ASN A 71 -14.47 19.82 -9.58
C ASN A 71 -13.73 21.14 -9.82
N GLY A 72 -13.79 22.06 -8.83
CA GLY A 72 -13.15 23.38 -8.90
C GLY A 72 -14.03 24.49 -9.50
N GLU A 73 -15.26 24.20 -9.91
CA GLU A 73 -16.25 25.19 -10.36
C GLU A 73 -17.29 25.47 -9.29
N ARG A 74 -17.58 26.76 -9.05
CA ARG A 74 -18.62 27.16 -8.11
C ARG A 74 -20.00 26.92 -8.72
N ILE A 75 -20.87 26.22 -7.98
CA ILE A 75 -22.20 25.85 -8.43
C ILE A 75 -23.29 26.57 -7.59
N VAL A 76 -24.45 26.75 -8.20
CA VAL A 76 -25.71 27.00 -7.49
C VAL A 76 -26.47 25.69 -7.39
N GLU A 77 -26.53 24.97 -8.50
CA GLU A 77 -27.12 23.62 -8.60
C GLU A 77 -26.45 22.84 -9.71
N THR A 78 -26.18 21.54 -9.50
CA THR A 78 -25.62 20.67 -10.53
C THR A 78 -25.94 19.20 -10.27
N LYS A 79 -26.09 18.40 -11.33
CA LYS A 79 -26.12 16.93 -11.20
C LYS A 79 -24.69 16.42 -11.00
N ILE A 80 -24.46 15.74 -9.89
CA ILE A 80 -23.15 15.14 -9.60
C ILE A 80 -23.04 13.74 -10.22
N GLN A 81 -21.84 13.43 -10.71
CA GLN A 81 -21.48 12.16 -11.32
C GLN A 81 -20.60 11.33 -10.38
N PRO A 82 -20.54 10.00 -10.56
CA PRO A 82 -19.61 9.16 -9.83
C PRO A 82 -18.16 9.67 -9.90
N GLY A 83 -17.56 9.88 -8.75
CA GLY A 83 -16.20 10.37 -8.64
C GLY A 83 -16.07 11.90 -8.54
N ASP A 84 -17.16 12.68 -8.71
CA ASP A 84 -17.11 14.13 -8.56
C ASP A 84 -16.64 14.55 -7.17
N ARG A 85 -15.78 15.58 -7.16
CA ARG A 85 -15.20 16.16 -5.97
C ARG A 85 -15.98 17.42 -5.58
N ILE A 86 -16.64 17.35 -4.44
CA ILE A 86 -17.46 18.44 -3.89
C ILE A 86 -16.68 19.12 -2.77
N GLU A 87 -16.52 20.44 -2.85
CA GLU A 87 -15.84 21.23 -1.83
C GLU A 87 -16.80 22.22 -1.15
N ILE A 88 -16.84 22.17 0.18
CA ILE A 88 -17.64 23.05 1.03
C ILE A 88 -16.75 23.63 2.13
N SER A 89 -16.24 24.84 1.94
CA SER A 89 -15.45 25.56 2.96
C SER A 89 -14.29 24.75 3.56
N GLY A 90 -13.54 24.02 2.71
CA GLY A 90 -12.41 23.19 3.11
C GLY A 90 -12.78 21.75 3.45
N ASN A 91 -14.06 21.40 3.53
CA ASN A 91 -14.49 19.99 3.55
C ASN A 91 -14.57 19.47 2.11
N VAL A 92 -14.00 18.30 1.87
CA VAL A 92 -13.99 17.65 0.56
C VAL A 92 -14.80 16.38 0.64
N LEU A 93 -15.85 16.30 -0.19
CA LEU A 93 -16.68 15.11 -0.32
C LEU A 93 -16.54 14.55 -1.74
N GLN A 94 -16.69 13.23 -1.89
CA GLN A 94 -16.73 12.55 -3.17
C GLN A 94 -17.98 11.70 -3.25
N TYR A 95 -18.71 11.77 -4.38
CA TYR A 95 -19.86 10.91 -4.63
C TYR A 95 -19.42 9.57 -5.20
N LEU A 96 -19.91 8.47 -4.59
CA LEU A 96 -19.72 7.10 -5.02
C LEU A 96 -21.09 6.41 -5.18
N PRO A 97 -21.42 5.88 -6.37
CA PRO A 97 -22.70 5.19 -6.61
C PRO A 97 -22.72 3.83 -5.90
N VAL A 98 -23.90 3.23 -5.80
CA VAL A 98 -24.04 1.79 -5.52
C VAL A 98 -23.42 1.03 -6.68
N ALA A 99 -22.57 0.05 -6.40
CA ALA A 99 -22.05 -0.86 -7.40
C ALA A 99 -23.24 -1.60 -8.05
N GLN A 100 -23.59 -1.24 -9.29
CA GLN A 100 -24.49 -2.05 -10.09
C GLN A 100 -23.71 -3.26 -10.59
N ASP A 101 -24.10 -4.41 -10.04
CA ASP A 101 -23.67 -5.73 -10.47
C ASP A 101 -24.14 -5.97 -11.90
N GLN A 102 -23.28 -5.80 -12.88
CA GLN A 102 -23.56 -6.18 -14.27
C GLN A 102 -22.40 -7.02 -14.84
N GLY A 103 -22.55 -8.32 -14.69
CA GLY A 103 -22.25 -9.20 -15.83
C GLY A 103 -20.82 -9.71 -16.04
N GLU A 104 -19.86 -9.53 -15.14
CA GLU A 104 -18.51 -10.13 -15.26
C GLU A 104 -18.21 -11.27 -14.27
N GLU A 105 -19.13 -11.62 -13.41
CA GLU A 105 -18.97 -12.73 -12.44
C GLU A 105 -18.85 -14.13 -13.08
N ALA A 106 -19.36 -14.32 -14.30
CA ALA A 106 -19.43 -15.65 -14.89
C ALA A 106 -18.07 -16.27 -15.25
N THR A 107 -17.04 -15.45 -15.53
CA THR A 107 -15.71 -15.94 -15.93
C THR A 107 -14.81 -16.23 -14.73
N LEU A 108 -14.97 -15.48 -13.61
CA LEU A 108 -14.21 -15.69 -12.38
C LEU A 108 -14.75 -16.90 -11.59
N ILE A 109 -16.07 -17.08 -11.57
CA ILE A 109 -16.72 -18.22 -10.89
C ILE A 109 -16.32 -19.57 -11.50
N ASN A 110 -16.07 -19.63 -12.81
CA ASN A 110 -15.62 -20.87 -13.44
C ASN A 110 -14.17 -21.22 -13.10
N SER A 111 -13.28 -20.23 -12.96
CA SER A 111 -11.88 -20.46 -12.56
C SER A 111 -11.75 -20.88 -11.08
N GLU A 112 -12.59 -20.35 -10.20
CA GLU A 112 -12.65 -20.77 -8.79
C GLU A 112 -13.19 -22.20 -8.66
N LYS A 113 -14.24 -22.54 -9.40
CA LYS A 113 -14.80 -23.92 -9.38
C LYS A 113 -13.86 -24.96 -9.96
N GLU A 114 -13.10 -24.64 -11.01
CA GLU A 114 -12.09 -25.54 -11.55
C GLU A 114 -10.91 -25.71 -10.58
N LEU A 115 -10.53 -24.65 -9.86
CA LEU A 115 -9.51 -24.70 -8.82
C LEU A 115 -10.00 -25.52 -7.61
N GLU A 116 -11.24 -25.29 -7.15
CA GLU A 116 -11.89 -26.08 -6.10
C GLU A 116 -12.01 -27.57 -6.46
N GLN A 117 -12.38 -27.90 -7.69
CA GLN A 117 -12.49 -29.30 -8.13
C GLN A 117 -11.12 -29.99 -8.21
N THR A 118 -10.07 -29.28 -8.59
CA THR A 118 -8.70 -29.81 -8.61
C THR A 118 -8.18 -30.02 -7.18
N LEU A 119 -8.56 -29.13 -6.25
CA LEU A 119 -8.17 -29.19 -4.85
C LEU A 119 -8.93 -30.30 -4.08
N LEU A 120 -10.21 -30.53 -4.40
CA LEU A 120 -11.02 -31.62 -3.80
C LEU A 120 -10.56 -33.03 -4.16
N GLN A 121 -9.80 -33.21 -5.25
CA GLN A 121 -9.26 -34.51 -5.66
C GLN A 121 -7.98 -34.92 -4.92
N MET A 122 -7.41 -34.07 -4.08
CA MET A 122 -6.16 -34.30 -3.33
C MET A 122 -6.41 -34.51 -1.83
N SER A 123 -7.44 -35.26 -1.43
CA SER A 123 -7.75 -35.50 -0.02
C SER A 123 -6.81 -36.50 0.65
N VAL A 124 -6.27 -36.15 1.81
CA VAL A 124 -5.50 -36.98 2.74
C VAL A 124 -6.15 -36.97 4.13
N PRO A 125 -6.11 -38.06 4.90
CA PRO A 125 -6.99 -38.29 6.06
C PRO A 125 -6.62 -37.45 7.29
N SER A 126 -7.65 -37.02 7.99
CA SER A 126 -7.60 -36.29 9.25
C SER A 126 -7.24 -37.16 10.45
N SER A 127 -6.24 -36.74 11.21
CA SER A 127 -6.21 -36.87 12.68
C SER A 127 -5.09 -36.01 13.24
N LEU A 128 -5.39 -35.02 14.09
CA LEU A 128 -4.79 -34.85 15.41
C LEU A 128 -4.95 -33.41 15.97
N ASN A 129 -5.59 -33.41 17.14
CA ASN A 129 -5.48 -32.44 18.25
C ASN A 129 -5.72 -30.95 18.03
N ASP A 130 -6.85 -30.63 18.42
CA ASP A 130 -7.66 -29.50 18.77
C ASP A 130 -7.01 -28.59 19.83
N THR A 131 -6.54 -27.42 19.40
CA THR A 131 -6.45 -26.19 20.22
C THR A 131 -7.26 -25.08 19.54
N SER A 132 -8.45 -25.41 19.08
CA SER A 132 -9.28 -24.59 18.22
C SER A 132 -10.37 -23.90 19.02
N GLY A 133 -10.00 -23.01 19.94
CA GLY A 133 -10.93 -22.07 20.57
C GLY A 133 -10.64 -20.62 20.17
N PRO A 134 -11.63 -19.73 20.34
CA PRO A 134 -11.40 -18.29 20.15
C PRO A 134 -10.33 -17.81 21.13
N ARG A 135 -9.37 -16.98 20.65
CA ARG A 135 -8.23 -16.52 21.44
C ARG A 135 -7.69 -15.18 20.98
N LEU A 136 -6.93 -14.56 21.85
CA LEU A 136 -6.13 -13.37 21.57
C LEU A 136 -4.66 -13.75 21.47
N VAL A 137 -3.96 -13.23 20.48
CA VAL A 137 -2.50 -13.22 20.40
C VAL A 137 -2.03 -11.83 20.77
N ILE A 138 -1.27 -11.71 21.86
CA ILE A 138 -0.87 -10.43 22.43
C ILE A 138 0.62 -10.19 22.14
N HIS A 139 0.94 -9.12 21.44
CA HIS A 139 2.29 -8.64 21.20
C HIS A 139 2.52 -7.38 22.03
N ALA A 140 3.25 -7.52 23.12
CA ALA A 140 3.67 -6.41 23.99
C ALA A 140 5.18 -6.13 23.81
N PRO A 141 5.68 -4.99 24.27
CA PRO A 141 7.09 -4.60 24.08
C PRO A 141 8.12 -5.58 24.61
N ASP A 142 7.76 -6.37 25.62
CA ASP A 142 8.65 -7.29 26.35
C ASP A 142 8.38 -8.78 26.07
N ARG A 143 7.21 -9.11 25.50
CA ARG A 143 6.84 -10.51 25.23
C ARG A 143 5.64 -10.65 24.29
N THR A 144 5.50 -11.87 23.73
CA THR A 144 4.30 -12.31 22.98
C THR A 144 3.73 -13.55 23.67
N TRP A 145 2.38 -13.61 23.81
CA TRP A 145 1.67 -14.78 24.36
C TRP A 145 0.25 -14.85 23.84
N GLU A 146 -0.43 -15.98 24.08
CA GLU A 146 -1.82 -16.19 23.72
C GLU A 146 -2.71 -16.28 24.96
N LEU A 147 -3.97 -15.83 24.85
CA LEU A 147 -5.01 -15.94 25.84
C LEU A 147 -6.27 -16.53 25.21
N ALA A 148 -6.71 -17.69 25.65
CA ALA A 148 -7.96 -18.29 25.20
C ALA A 148 -9.17 -17.47 25.68
N LEU A 149 -10.21 -17.38 24.86
CA LEU A 149 -11.47 -16.70 25.15
C LEU A 149 -12.57 -17.73 25.45
N ASP A 150 -12.41 -18.50 26.52
CA ASP A 150 -13.29 -19.59 26.90
C ASP A 150 -14.58 -19.13 27.61
N GLY A 151 -14.64 -17.86 28.04
CA GLY A 151 -15.78 -17.27 28.75
C GLY A 151 -16.67 -16.39 27.87
N ASP A 152 -17.81 -15.96 28.44
CA ASP A 152 -18.73 -15.01 27.79
C ASP A 152 -18.18 -13.58 27.74
N SER A 153 -17.15 -13.29 28.49
CA SER A 153 -16.44 -11.99 28.44
C SER A 153 -14.97 -12.12 28.86
N CYS A 154 -14.14 -11.23 28.33
CA CYS A 154 -12.74 -11.06 28.69
C CYS A 154 -12.46 -9.58 28.96
N THR A 155 -12.01 -9.25 30.16
CA THR A 155 -11.66 -7.90 30.58
C THR A 155 -10.17 -7.62 30.33
N ILE A 156 -9.85 -6.40 29.85
CA ILE A 156 -8.50 -6.00 29.47
C ILE A 156 -8.14 -4.70 30.18
N GLY A 157 -6.98 -4.66 30.82
CA GLY A 157 -6.53 -3.44 31.46
C GLY A 157 -5.27 -3.61 32.30
N ARG A 158 -4.83 -2.54 32.94
CA ARG A 158 -3.60 -2.54 33.74
C ARG A 158 -3.77 -3.18 35.13
N ALA A 159 -4.99 -3.17 35.67
CA ALA A 159 -5.23 -3.75 36.99
C ALA A 159 -5.12 -5.29 36.92
N ALA A 160 -4.50 -5.89 37.93
CA ALA A 160 -4.32 -7.35 38.04
C ALA A 160 -5.63 -8.15 38.11
N ALA A 161 -6.77 -7.48 38.32
CA ALA A 161 -8.10 -8.10 38.33
C ALA A 161 -8.69 -8.32 36.93
N ASN A 162 -8.02 -7.87 35.85
CA ASN A 162 -8.46 -8.14 34.48
C ASN A 162 -8.00 -9.54 34.03
N ASP A 163 -8.80 -10.17 33.17
CA ASP A 163 -8.45 -11.44 32.56
C ASP A 163 -7.18 -11.32 31.70
N LEU A 164 -7.04 -10.22 30.95
CA LEU A 164 -5.82 -9.82 30.27
C LEU A 164 -5.20 -8.61 30.98
N THR A 165 -4.20 -8.87 31.78
CA THR A 165 -3.45 -7.81 32.47
C THR A 165 -2.31 -7.31 31.59
N LEU A 166 -2.32 -6.01 31.27
CA LEU A 166 -1.31 -5.30 30.50
C LEU A 166 -0.74 -4.15 31.33
N ASP A 167 0.29 -4.41 32.13
CA ASP A 167 0.86 -3.44 33.10
C ASP A 167 1.78 -2.41 32.43
N TYR A 168 1.18 -1.53 31.61
CA TYR A 168 1.88 -0.42 30.96
C TYR A 168 1.23 0.91 31.30
N ALA A 169 2.04 1.95 31.52
CA ALA A 169 1.61 3.28 31.99
C ALA A 169 0.50 3.96 31.16
N LYS A 170 0.41 3.62 29.87
CA LYS A 170 -0.61 4.19 28.96
C LYS A 170 -1.92 3.39 28.91
N ILE A 171 -2.06 2.35 29.74
CA ILE A 171 -3.26 1.51 29.79
C ILE A 171 -4.07 1.84 31.03
N SER A 172 -5.37 2.05 30.89
CA SER A 172 -6.29 2.30 32.00
C SER A 172 -6.43 1.04 32.87
N ARG A 173 -6.77 1.20 34.18
CA ARG A 173 -6.98 0.06 35.09
C ARG A 173 -7.98 -0.95 34.53
N ASN A 174 -9.12 -0.46 34.05
CA ASN A 174 -10.09 -1.19 33.23
C ASN A 174 -10.12 -0.46 31.89
N HIS A 175 -9.61 -1.07 30.82
CA HIS A 175 -9.42 -0.37 29.54
C HIS A 175 -10.44 -0.77 28.51
N ALA A 176 -10.61 -2.06 28.29
CA ALA A 176 -11.53 -2.60 27.32
C ALA A 176 -12.15 -3.91 27.81
N ARG A 177 -13.18 -4.37 27.11
CA ARG A 177 -13.81 -5.67 27.33
C ARG A 177 -14.17 -6.29 25.98
N ILE A 178 -13.97 -7.59 25.86
CA ILE A 178 -14.54 -8.40 24.79
C ILE A 178 -15.74 -9.16 25.35
N GLU A 179 -16.87 -9.08 24.67
CA GLU A 179 -18.11 -9.77 25.05
C GLU A 179 -18.51 -10.74 23.93
N ARG A 180 -18.79 -11.99 24.28
CA ARG A 180 -19.28 -12.99 23.33
C ARG A 180 -20.81 -12.92 23.24
N LYS A 181 -21.32 -12.77 22.01
CA LYS A 181 -22.76 -12.81 21.68
C LYS A 181 -23.00 -13.87 20.61
N GLY A 182 -23.33 -15.09 21.05
CA GLY A 182 -23.42 -16.24 20.15
C GLY A 182 -22.05 -16.56 19.51
N SER A 183 -21.97 -16.49 18.20
CA SER A 183 -20.72 -16.67 17.43
C SER A 183 -19.90 -15.38 17.25
N THR A 184 -20.42 -14.23 17.67
CA THR A 184 -19.77 -12.92 17.46
C THR A 184 -19.08 -12.45 18.74
N PHE A 185 -17.87 -11.90 18.60
CA PHE A 185 -17.13 -11.25 19.68
C PHE A 185 -17.14 -9.74 19.48
N ILE A 186 -17.53 -8.99 20.51
CA ILE A 186 -17.64 -7.53 20.47
C ILE A 186 -16.59 -6.94 21.42
N LEU A 187 -15.59 -6.25 20.87
CA LEU A 187 -14.64 -5.44 21.61
C LEU A 187 -15.27 -4.09 21.95
N ARG A 188 -15.20 -3.69 23.21
CA ARG A 188 -15.74 -2.42 23.71
C ARG A 188 -14.69 -1.68 24.52
N ASP A 189 -14.44 -0.42 24.21
CA ASP A 189 -13.63 0.48 25.04
C ASP A 189 -14.43 0.90 26.28
N LEU A 190 -13.82 0.82 27.46
CA LEU A 190 -14.47 1.17 28.72
C LEU A 190 -14.16 2.63 29.12
N GLN A 191 -14.29 3.55 28.18
CA GLN A 191 -13.95 4.97 28.34
C GLN A 191 -12.50 5.17 28.80
N SER A 192 -11.61 4.40 28.21
CA SER A 192 -10.21 4.44 28.56
C SER A 192 -9.57 5.80 28.22
N THR A 193 -8.54 6.20 28.95
CA THR A 193 -7.88 7.50 28.79
C THR A 193 -7.27 7.66 27.39
N ASN A 194 -6.58 6.63 26.89
CA ASN A 194 -5.89 6.68 25.60
C ASN A 194 -6.65 5.99 24.45
N GLY A 195 -7.76 5.34 24.73
CA GLY A 195 -8.63 4.65 23.77
C GLY A 195 -8.10 3.31 23.30
N THR A 196 -9.03 2.46 22.87
CA THR A 196 -8.76 1.25 22.11
C THR A 196 -8.79 1.59 20.61
N LEU A 197 -7.78 1.15 19.87
CA LEU A 197 -7.60 1.54 18.46
C LEU A 197 -7.69 0.32 17.54
N ILE A 198 -8.41 0.44 16.41
CA ILE A 198 -8.32 -0.47 15.26
C ILE A 198 -7.69 0.33 14.12
N GLY A 199 -6.50 -0.09 13.65
CA GLY A 199 -5.66 0.76 12.83
C GLY A 199 -5.30 2.04 13.58
N THR A 200 -5.78 3.19 13.08
CA THR A 200 -5.61 4.51 13.73
C THR A 200 -6.89 5.04 14.38
N ALA A 201 -8.02 4.36 14.16
CA ALA A 201 -9.32 4.80 14.65
C ALA A 201 -9.54 4.39 16.11
N ARG A 202 -9.93 5.36 16.97
CA ARG A 202 -10.43 5.07 18.30
C ARG A 202 -11.84 4.51 18.18
N ILE A 203 -12.09 3.38 18.82
CA ILE A 203 -13.39 2.73 18.82
C ILE A 203 -14.09 2.87 20.16
N GLU A 204 -15.42 2.92 20.15
CA GLU A 204 -16.25 2.70 21.34
C GLU A 204 -16.63 1.22 21.45
N GLN A 205 -16.95 0.61 20.29
CA GLN A 205 -17.17 -0.82 20.14
C GLN A 205 -16.87 -1.29 18.72
N HIS A 206 -16.49 -2.56 18.57
CA HIS A 206 -16.22 -3.18 17.27
C HIS A 206 -16.53 -4.68 17.34
N ALA A 207 -17.18 -5.21 16.29
CA ALA A 207 -17.38 -6.64 16.15
C ALA A 207 -16.11 -7.26 15.56
N LEU A 208 -15.44 -8.12 16.33
CA LEU A 208 -14.18 -8.74 15.94
C LEU A 208 -14.42 -9.86 14.92
N GLY A 209 -13.72 -9.76 13.79
CA GLY A 209 -13.56 -10.84 12.82
C GLY A 209 -12.21 -11.55 12.99
N ASN A 210 -12.10 -12.77 12.45
CA ASN A 210 -10.83 -13.53 12.51
C ASN A 210 -9.68 -12.75 11.88
N GLY A 211 -8.58 -12.59 12.63
CA GLY A 211 -7.40 -11.81 12.21
C GLY A 211 -7.49 -10.32 12.50
N ASP A 212 -8.60 -9.81 13.04
CA ASP A 212 -8.70 -8.41 13.44
C ASP A 212 -7.64 -8.05 14.46
N THR A 213 -6.98 -6.91 14.23
CA THR A 213 -5.93 -6.39 15.09
C THR A 213 -6.36 -5.09 15.74
N PHE A 214 -6.26 -5.02 17.05
CA PHE A 214 -6.50 -3.80 17.81
C PHE A 214 -5.32 -3.47 18.74
N ARG A 215 -5.20 -2.20 19.10
CA ARG A 215 -4.12 -1.71 19.95
C ARG A 215 -4.65 -1.08 21.23
N ILE A 216 -4.01 -1.44 22.35
CA ILE A 216 -4.26 -0.91 23.69
C ILE A 216 -2.92 -0.42 24.28
N GLY A 217 -2.72 0.89 24.31
CA GLY A 217 -1.42 1.47 24.67
C GLY A 217 -0.31 0.96 23.75
N PRO A 218 0.79 0.39 24.29
CA PRO A 218 1.87 -0.16 23.48
C PRO A 218 1.61 -1.60 22.99
N ALA A 219 0.58 -2.29 23.50
CA ALA A 219 0.28 -3.66 23.13
C ALA A 219 -0.57 -3.72 21.85
N ARG A 220 -0.19 -4.60 20.90
CA ARG A 220 -0.97 -5.01 19.74
C ARG A 220 -1.61 -6.37 20.06
N VAL A 221 -2.91 -6.50 19.80
CA VAL A 221 -3.68 -7.71 20.08
C VAL A 221 -4.36 -8.16 18.81
N VAL A 222 -4.17 -9.43 18.44
CA VAL A 222 -4.81 -10.07 17.28
C VAL A 222 -5.89 -11.02 17.80
N PHE A 223 -7.11 -10.91 17.30
CA PHE A 223 -8.20 -11.82 17.60
C PHE A 223 -8.20 -12.99 16.61
N LYS A 224 -8.34 -14.20 17.11
CA LYS A 224 -8.56 -15.44 16.34
C LYS A 224 -9.86 -16.06 16.83
N ASP A 225 -10.83 -16.29 15.95
CA ASP A 225 -12.16 -16.76 16.33
C ASP A 225 -12.24 -18.27 16.63
N GLY A 226 -11.15 -18.99 16.35
CA GLY A 226 -11.08 -20.44 16.55
C GLY A 226 -11.94 -21.26 15.59
N PHE A 227 -12.75 -20.63 14.75
CA PHE A 227 -13.32 -21.31 13.61
C PHE A 227 -12.21 -21.39 12.56
N ALA A 228 -11.70 -22.59 12.32
CA ALA A 228 -11.04 -22.87 11.06
C ALA A 228 -12.09 -22.51 9.99
N GLN A 229 -11.92 -21.36 9.33
CA GLN A 229 -12.51 -21.27 8.01
C GLN A 229 -11.96 -22.47 7.27
N GLU A 230 -12.81 -23.25 6.59
CA GLU A 230 -12.40 -24.28 5.64
C GLU A 230 -11.63 -23.61 4.46
N GLU A 231 -10.74 -22.71 4.79
CA GLU A 231 -9.77 -22.13 3.88
C GLU A 231 -8.59 -23.08 3.86
N LEU A 232 -8.68 -24.00 2.91
CA LEU A 232 -7.58 -24.82 2.44
C LEU A 232 -6.98 -25.84 3.42
N THR A 233 -7.66 -26.93 3.57
CA THR A 233 -7.17 -28.21 4.10
C THR A 233 -5.88 -28.75 3.43
N ILE A 234 -5.30 -28.05 2.47
CA ILE A 234 -4.02 -28.39 1.85
C ILE A 234 -2.82 -27.94 2.68
N ALA A 235 -2.97 -26.84 3.45
CA ALA A 235 -1.87 -26.36 4.30
C ALA A 235 -1.86 -27.02 5.69
N ASP A 236 -2.99 -27.54 6.17
CA ASP A 236 -3.08 -28.17 7.49
C ASP A 236 -2.43 -29.58 7.56
N GLY A 237 -2.11 -30.16 6.40
CA GLY A 237 -1.30 -31.39 6.34
C GLY A 237 0.22 -31.16 6.35
N LEU A 238 0.64 -29.92 6.19
CA LEU A 238 2.03 -29.51 6.33
C LEU A 238 2.25 -29.06 7.77
N ASP A 239 3.02 -29.83 8.54
CA ASP A 239 3.47 -29.43 9.87
C ASP A 239 4.36 -28.18 9.76
N LEU A 240 3.72 -27.00 9.74
CA LEU A 240 4.39 -25.68 9.65
C LEU A 240 5.29 -25.40 10.87
N ARG A 241 5.29 -26.25 11.90
CA ARG A 241 6.22 -26.20 13.03
C ARG A 241 7.60 -26.77 12.68
N ARG A 242 7.75 -27.38 11.51
CA ARG A 242 9.06 -27.74 10.97
C ARG A 242 9.60 -26.56 10.16
N THR A 243 10.23 -25.60 10.84
CA THR A 243 11.04 -24.54 10.21
C THR A 243 12.23 -25.08 9.41
N SER A 244 12.54 -26.36 9.55
CA SER A 244 13.64 -27.07 8.87
C SER A 244 13.32 -27.46 7.43
N GLY A 245 12.77 -26.58 6.61
CA GLY A 245 12.47 -26.88 5.20
C GLY A 245 12.01 -25.68 4.38
N LEU A 246 11.71 -24.55 5.01
CA LEU A 246 11.33 -23.33 4.30
C LEU A 246 12.54 -22.78 3.53
N ALA A 247 12.36 -22.51 2.23
CA ALA A 247 13.39 -21.83 1.45
C ALA A 247 13.65 -20.44 2.04
N PRO A 248 14.91 -20.02 2.19
CA PRO A 248 15.23 -18.69 2.72
C PRO A 248 14.67 -17.59 1.83
N VAL A 249 14.16 -16.53 2.46
CA VAL A 249 13.51 -15.40 1.79
C VAL A 249 14.26 -14.12 2.07
N ILE A 250 14.49 -13.32 1.03
CA ILE A 250 14.88 -11.90 1.17
C ILE A 250 13.78 -11.04 0.58
N PHE A 251 13.29 -10.09 1.37
CA PHE A 251 12.38 -9.05 0.91
C PHE A 251 13.15 -7.78 0.54
N VAL A 252 12.92 -7.26 -0.67
CA VAL A 252 13.56 -6.05 -1.21
C VAL A 252 12.48 -4.99 -1.45
N PRO A 253 12.43 -3.91 -0.65
CA PRO A 253 11.38 -2.91 -0.72
C PRO A 253 11.50 -2.00 -1.95
N GLY A 254 10.46 -1.19 -2.19
CA GLY A 254 10.41 -0.20 -3.26
C GLY A 254 11.10 1.13 -2.94
N THR A 255 10.84 2.12 -3.77
CA THR A 255 11.25 3.51 -3.56
C THR A 255 10.69 4.01 -2.22
N MET A 256 11.51 4.73 -1.46
CA MET A 256 11.16 5.22 -0.12
C MET A 256 10.91 4.13 0.94
N GLY A 257 11.10 2.87 0.61
CA GLY A 257 10.76 1.73 1.47
C GLY A 257 11.80 1.36 2.52
N SER A 258 12.98 1.99 2.52
CA SER A 258 13.99 1.85 3.58
C SER A 258 14.18 3.16 4.34
N GLN A 259 14.44 3.07 5.63
CA GLN A 259 14.82 4.21 6.45
C GLN A 259 16.23 4.68 6.05
N LEU A 260 16.42 6.01 6.00
CA LEU A 260 17.74 6.62 5.73
C LEU A 260 18.17 7.46 6.93
N TRP A 261 19.39 7.25 7.39
CA TRP A 261 19.94 7.84 8.61
C TRP A 261 21.22 8.62 8.34
N LEU A 262 21.40 9.75 9.03
CA LEU A 262 22.64 10.49 9.13
C LEU A 262 23.19 10.31 10.55
N GLY A 263 24.13 9.41 10.71
CA GLY A 263 24.62 9.01 12.04
C GLY A 263 23.50 8.41 12.89
N SER A 264 23.11 9.10 13.97
CA SER A 264 22.01 8.71 14.86
C SER A 264 20.67 9.35 14.52
N GLU A 265 20.62 10.28 13.56
CA GLU A 265 19.40 10.98 13.17
C GLU A 265 18.72 10.29 11.98
N ARG A 266 17.42 9.94 12.14
CA ARG A 266 16.60 9.41 11.05
C ARG A 266 16.17 10.56 10.14
N VAL A 267 16.72 10.61 8.94
CA VAL A 267 16.38 11.62 7.90
C VAL A 267 15.11 11.21 7.17
N TRP A 268 14.95 9.93 6.84
CA TRP A 268 13.78 9.38 6.18
C TRP A 268 13.26 8.15 6.93
N PRO A 269 11.96 8.08 7.24
CA PRO A 269 10.94 9.12 7.14
C PRO A 269 10.99 10.05 8.36
N ASN A 270 11.11 11.34 8.14
CA ASN A 270 11.00 12.36 9.19
C ASN A 270 10.31 13.60 8.61
N VAL A 271 8.99 13.70 8.83
CA VAL A 271 8.15 14.76 8.26
C VAL A 271 8.64 16.15 8.67
N ASN A 272 9.00 16.34 9.94
CA ASN A 272 9.49 17.64 10.43
C ASN A 272 10.80 18.05 9.76
N LEU A 273 11.70 17.09 9.56
CA LEU A 273 12.98 17.32 8.92
C LEU A 273 12.82 17.61 7.44
N LEU A 274 11.90 16.91 6.76
CA LEU A 274 11.53 17.17 5.36
C LEU A 274 11.06 18.60 5.13
N PHE A 275 10.28 19.18 6.07
CA PHE A 275 9.86 20.56 5.98
C PHE A 275 11.00 21.56 6.26
N LYS A 276 11.83 21.29 7.26
CA LYS A 276 12.88 22.22 7.70
C LYS A 276 14.15 22.14 6.85
N GLN A 277 14.58 20.92 6.53
CA GLN A 277 15.88 20.63 5.89
C GLN A 277 15.74 19.52 4.82
N PRO A 278 14.87 19.69 3.80
CA PRO A 278 14.67 18.66 2.77
C PRO A 278 15.95 18.37 1.98
N GLU A 279 16.92 19.31 1.96
CA GLU A 279 18.22 19.15 1.30
C GLU A 279 19.03 17.95 1.83
N LEU A 280 18.76 17.48 3.05
CA LEU A 280 19.40 16.27 3.58
C LEU A 280 19.07 15.01 2.75
N LEU A 281 17.95 15.02 2.00
CA LEU A 281 17.61 13.95 1.08
C LEU A 281 18.29 14.07 -0.28
N ARG A 282 18.95 15.19 -0.61
CA ARG A 282 19.67 15.34 -1.88
C ARG A 282 20.72 14.23 -2.03
N TYR A 283 20.73 13.58 -3.17
CA TYR A 283 21.73 12.54 -3.45
C TYR A 283 23.01 13.16 -4.03
N SER A 284 24.14 12.73 -3.53
CA SER A 284 25.47 12.93 -4.13
C SER A 284 26.31 11.68 -3.87
N GLU A 285 27.40 11.49 -4.61
CA GLU A 285 28.34 10.38 -4.37
C GLU A 285 28.95 10.44 -2.95
N ASP A 286 29.04 11.63 -2.37
CA ASP A 286 29.56 11.88 -1.02
C ASP A 286 28.46 11.79 0.06
N THR A 287 27.22 11.50 -0.30
CA THR A 287 26.12 11.45 0.68
C THR A 287 26.31 10.27 1.63
N ARG A 288 26.29 10.58 2.93
CA ARG A 288 26.51 9.62 4.01
C ARG A 288 25.21 9.15 4.68
N LEU A 289 24.10 9.08 3.95
CA LEU A 289 22.90 8.48 4.49
C LEU A 289 23.01 6.97 4.46
N GLU A 290 22.78 6.34 5.61
CA GLU A 290 22.85 4.90 5.79
C GLU A 290 21.44 4.31 5.81
N PRO A 291 21.14 3.27 4.99
CA PRO A 291 19.89 2.54 5.11
C PRO A 291 19.91 1.66 6.36
N LYS A 292 18.92 1.83 7.26
CA LYS A 292 18.78 1.03 8.49
C LYS A 292 17.35 0.52 8.63
N GLY A 293 17.12 -0.69 8.19
CA GLY A 293 15.80 -1.32 8.24
C GLY A 293 14.81 -0.80 7.18
N ILE A 294 13.76 -1.54 6.97
CA ILE A 294 12.65 -1.16 6.09
C ILE A 294 11.63 -0.30 6.85
N LEU A 295 10.69 0.31 6.12
CA LEU A 295 9.62 1.07 6.74
C LEU A 295 8.59 0.15 7.38
N ASN A 296 8.45 0.28 8.69
CA ASN A 296 7.49 -0.45 9.52
C ASN A 296 6.37 0.44 10.06
N GLU A 297 6.40 1.74 9.75
CA GLU A 297 5.45 2.73 10.24
C GLU A 297 4.75 3.41 9.07
N MET A 298 3.43 3.64 9.19
CA MET A 298 2.70 4.49 8.26
C MET A 298 3.15 5.93 8.51
N VAL A 299 3.87 6.53 7.58
CA VAL A 299 4.18 7.95 7.59
C VAL A 299 3.11 8.67 6.79
N ILE A 300 2.13 9.25 7.48
CA ILE A 300 1.12 10.10 6.85
C ILE A 300 1.72 11.49 6.68
N VAL A 301 2.19 11.77 5.49
CA VAL A 301 2.36 13.16 5.05
C VAL A 301 1.08 13.52 4.32
N PRO A 302 0.33 14.54 4.74
CA PRO A 302 -0.92 14.91 4.09
C PRO A 302 -0.72 15.07 2.58
N ASN A 303 -1.50 14.34 1.77
CA ASN A 303 -1.42 14.21 0.30
C ASN A 303 -0.11 13.60 -0.26
N LEU A 304 0.76 13.13 0.60
CA LEU A 304 1.87 12.28 0.23
C LEU A 304 1.45 10.84 0.54
N ILE A 305 1.26 10.06 -0.50
CA ILE A 305 1.23 8.60 -0.57
C ILE A 305 1.22 7.93 0.83
N SER A 306 0.25 7.07 1.06
CA SER A 306 0.36 6.06 2.12
C SER A 306 1.64 5.28 1.84
N PHE A 307 2.65 5.44 2.67
CA PHE A 307 3.87 4.66 2.55
C PHE A 307 3.57 3.21 2.87
N ASP A 308 4.18 2.35 2.09
CA ASP A 308 4.02 0.91 2.16
C ASP A 308 4.31 0.40 3.58
N GLN A 309 3.32 -0.21 4.20
CA GLN A 309 3.47 -0.85 5.50
C GLN A 309 4.07 -2.25 5.29
N TYR A 310 5.36 -2.33 4.99
CA TYR A 310 6.02 -3.60 4.74
C TYR A 310 6.04 -4.54 5.94
N ASN A 311 5.89 -4.01 7.17
CA ASN A 311 5.70 -4.83 8.35
C ASN A 311 4.54 -5.82 8.22
N LEU A 312 3.44 -5.44 7.53
CA LEU A 312 2.29 -6.33 7.34
C LEU A 312 2.62 -7.55 6.47
N LEU A 313 3.55 -7.43 5.52
CA LEU A 313 4.06 -8.57 4.78
C LEU A 313 5.02 -9.40 5.65
N GLY A 314 5.97 -8.74 6.32
CA GLY A 314 6.92 -9.43 7.19
C GLY A 314 6.25 -10.17 8.33
N ASP A 315 5.25 -9.53 8.97
CA ASP A 315 4.45 -10.16 10.03
C ASP A 315 3.67 -11.37 9.48
N TYR A 316 3.09 -11.27 8.28
CA TYR A 316 2.42 -12.39 7.63
C TYR A 316 3.37 -13.58 7.39
N LEU A 317 4.59 -13.33 6.91
CA LEU A 317 5.58 -14.39 6.70
C LEU A 317 5.99 -15.05 8.02
N VAL A 318 6.14 -14.27 9.08
CA VAL A 318 6.53 -14.77 10.40
C VAL A 318 5.37 -15.50 11.09
N GLU A 319 4.22 -14.84 11.19
CA GLU A 319 3.09 -15.32 12.00
C GLU A 319 2.30 -16.45 11.31
N GLU A 320 2.13 -16.37 9.98
CA GLU A 320 1.30 -17.33 9.25
C GLU A 320 2.10 -18.41 8.52
N LEU A 321 3.37 -18.16 8.17
CA LEU A 321 4.19 -19.11 7.42
C LEU A 321 5.38 -19.65 8.22
N GLY A 322 5.61 -19.17 9.45
CA GLY A 322 6.65 -19.70 10.34
C GLY A 322 8.08 -19.28 9.98
N TYR A 323 8.24 -18.17 9.23
CA TYR A 323 9.56 -17.59 9.00
C TYR A 323 10.11 -16.90 10.25
N GLU A 324 11.43 -16.88 10.37
CA GLU A 324 12.14 -16.23 11.46
C GLU A 324 13.00 -15.09 10.90
N ARG A 325 12.69 -13.83 11.35
CA ARG A 325 13.50 -12.67 10.95
C ARG A 325 14.96 -12.88 11.32
N GLU A 326 15.86 -12.38 10.45
CA GLU A 326 17.32 -12.49 10.57
C GLU A 326 17.89 -13.92 10.56
N ASN A 327 17.02 -14.93 10.47
CA ASN A 327 17.42 -16.33 10.30
C ASN A 327 17.16 -16.81 8.87
N ASN A 328 15.90 -17.12 8.53
CA ASN A 328 15.51 -17.58 7.20
C ASN A 328 14.64 -16.56 6.42
N PHE A 329 14.38 -15.39 7.04
CA PHE A 329 13.71 -14.24 6.44
C PHE A 329 14.50 -12.97 6.71
N ILE A 330 14.90 -12.28 5.64
CA ILE A 330 15.66 -11.01 5.71
C ILE A 330 14.90 -9.89 5.02
N GLU A 331 14.84 -8.77 5.68
CA GLU A 331 14.33 -7.50 5.16
C GLU A 331 15.51 -6.64 4.71
N PHE A 332 15.79 -6.62 3.40
CA PHE A 332 16.97 -5.97 2.86
C PHE A 332 16.76 -4.47 2.65
N ALA A 333 17.31 -3.65 3.54
CA ALA A 333 17.31 -2.19 3.41
C ALA A 333 18.42 -1.70 2.48
N TYR A 334 18.10 -0.71 1.63
CA TYR A 334 19.06 -0.06 0.73
C TYR A 334 18.71 1.41 0.50
N ASP A 335 19.70 2.21 0.07
CA ASP A 335 19.45 3.60 -0.31
C ASP A 335 18.76 3.65 -1.68
N TRP A 336 17.44 3.83 -1.66
CA TRP A 336 16.57 3.85 -2.83
C TRP A 336 16.76 5.06 -3.76
N ARG A 337 17.56 6.06 -3.37
CA ARG A 337 17.90 7.23 -4.20
C ARG A 337 18.99 6.90 -5.21
N GLN A 338 19.89 5.99 -4.88
CA GLN A 338 21.11 5.70 -5.64
C GLN A 338 20.85 4.89 -6.93
N ASP A 339 21.91 4.72 -7.72
CA ASP A 339 21.89 3.83 -8.88
C ASP A 339 21.51 2.40 -8.49
N VAL A 340 20.54 1.82 -9.19
CA VAL A 340 20.03 0.44 -8.97
C VAL A 340 21.16 -0.58 -9.03
N ARG A 341 22.17 -0.36 -9.89
CA ARG A 341 23.36 -1.24 -9.99
C ARG A 341 24.16 -1.29 -8.69
N ARG A 342 24.21 -0.17 -7.96
CA ARG A 342 24.88 -0.09 -6.67
C ARG A 342 24.09 -0.84 -5.60
N SER A 343 22.79 -0.64 -5.54
CA SER A 343 21.91 -1.38 -4.64
C SER A 343 21.95 -2.89 -4.91
N ALA A 344 21.99 -3.28 -6.18
CA ALA A 344 22.13 -4.68 -6.56
C ALA A 344 23.47 -5.30 -6.14
N ARG A 345 24.57 -4.54 -6.21
CA ARG A 345 25.88 -4.99 -5.68
C ARG A 345 25.86 -5.14 -4.16
N GLN A 346 25.17 -4.24 -3.45
CA GLN A 346 24.99 -4.37 -2.00
C GLN A 346 24.18 -5.64 -1.66
N LEU A 347 23.11 -5.93 -2.43
CA LEU A 347 22.34 -7.16 -2.30
C LEU A 347 23.21 -8.41 -2.59
N ALA A 348 24.04 -8.37 -3.64
CA ALA A 348 24.96 -9.45 -3.96
C ALA A 348 25.94 -9.73 -2.81
N ASN A 349 26.60 -8.70 -2.29
CA ASN A 349 27.51 -8.81 -1.15
C ASN A 349 26.80 -9.34 0.10
N PHE A 350 25.57 -8.90 0.35
CA PHE A 350 24.77 -9.40 1.46
C PHE A 350 24.47 -10.90 1.31
N VAL A 351 24.02 -11.35 0.14
CA VAL A 351 23.72 -12.77 -0.12
C VAL A 351 24.97 -13.64 0.03
N GLU A 352 26.12 -13.18 -0.43
CA GLU A 352 27.40 -13.89 -0.24
C GLU A 352 27.76 -13.99 1.26
N SER A 353 27.56 -12.92 2.03
CA SER A 353 27.84 -12.92 3.48
C SER A 353 26.87 -13.76 4.30
N TRP A 354 25.61 -13.86 3.86
CA TRP A 354 24.58 -14.67 4.52
C TRP A 354 24.86 -16.16 4.44
N ASN A 355 25.61 -16.60 3.43
CA ASN A 355 26.17 -17.95 3.28
C ASN A 355 25.14 -19.09 3.50
N VAL A 356 23.98 -18.97 2.87
CA VAL A 356 22.93 -19.99 2.92
C VAL A 356 23.12 -21.00 1.79
N ASP A 357 23.03 -22.30 2.10
CA ASP A 357 23.24 -23.38 1.12
C ASP A 357 21.98 -23.74 0.31
N ALA A 358 20.81 -23.22 0.70
CA ALA A 358 19.54 -23.45 -0.01
C ALA A 358 19.26 -22.35 -1.05
N PRO A 359 18.52 -22.66 -2.13
CA PRO A 359 18.08 -21.64 -3.08
C PRO A 359 17.21 -20.58 -2.39
N ILE A 360 17.57 -19.31 -2.56
CA ILE A 360 16.88 -18.16 -1.95
C ILE A 360 15.69 -17.74 -2.83
N THR A 361 14.57 -17.41 -2.22
CA THR A 361 13.47 -16.70 -2.86
C THR A 361 13.60 -15.20 -2.61
N LEU A 362 13.63 -14.38 -3.67
CA LEU A 362 13.54 -12.93 -3.58
C LEU A 362 12.09 -12.50 -3.75
N ILE A 363 11.52 -11.86 -2.74
CA ILE A 363 10.26 -11.11 -2.82
C ILE A 363 10.64 -9.64 -2.96
N ALA A 364 10.23 -9.01 -4.04
CA ALA A 364 10.64 -7.64 -4.31
C ALA A 364 9.44 -6.78 -4.72
N HIS A 365 9.38 -5.56 -4.20
CA HIS A 365 8.34 -4.60 -4.51
C HIS A 365 8.87 -3.41 -5.31
N SER A 366 8.11 -2.95 -6.33
CA SER A 366 8.38 -1.70 -7.04
C SER A 366 9.83 -1.60 -7.55
N LEU A 367 10.59 -0.54 -7.17
CA LEU A 367 12.01 -0.37 -7.51
C LEU A 367 12.87 -1.57 -7.10
N GLY A 368 12.54 -2.22 -5.98
CA GLY A 368 13.25 -3.41 -5.50
C GLY A 368 13.24 -4.56 -6.51
N THR A 369 12.25 -4.62 -7.39
CA THR A 369 12.18 -5.61 -8.47
C THR A 369 13.32 -5.43 -9.50
N LEU A 370 13.69 -4.18 -9.78
CA LEU A 370 14.81 -3.88 -10.67
C LEU A 370 16.15 -4.17 -10.00
N VAL A 371 16.28 -3.90 -8.70
CA VAL A 371 17.46 -4.25 -7.88
C VAL A 371 17.67 -5.76 -7.89
N SER A 372 16.61 -6.52 -7.59
CA SER A 372 16.63 -7.99 -7.54
C SER A 372 16.95 -8.61 -8.91
N ARG A 373 16.32 -8.11 -9.97
CA ARG A 373 16.58 -8.56 -11.34
C ARG A 373 18.02 -8.27 -11.77
N TYR A 374 18.53 -7.06 -11.48
CA TYR A 374 19.91 -6.74 -11.86
C TYR A 374 20.91 -7.63 -11.14
N TYR A 375 20.68 -7.94 -9.87
CA TYR A 375 21.49 -8.92 -9.13
C TYR A 375 21.48 -10.30 -9.82
N VAL A 376 20.29 -10.81 -10.13
CA VAL A 376 20.14 -12.14 -10.75
C VAL A 376 20.79 -12.20 -12.14
N GLU A 377 20.49 -11.21 -12.99
CA GLU A 377 20.86 -11.25 -14.40
C GLU A 377 22.31 -10.82 -14.68
N LYS A 378 22.88 -9.92 -13.86
CA LYS A 378 24.16 -9.27 -14.16
C LYS A 378 25.25 -9.53 -13.13
N LEU A 379 24.90 -9.90 -11.91
CA LEU A 379 25.89 -10.10 -10.83
C LEU A 379 25.99 -11.56 -10.36
N GLY A 380 25.53 -12.50 -11.18
CA GLY A 380 25.66 -13.94 -10.92
C GLY A 380 24.65 -14.52 -9.95
N GLY A 381 23.63 -13.75 -9.53
CA GLY A 381 22.61 -14.14 -8.56
C GLY A 381 21.82 -15.40 -8.95
N LYS A 382 21.73 -15.74 -10.25
CA LYS A 382 21.07 -16.98 -10.74
C LYS A 382 21.61 -18.27 -10.12
N LYS A 383 22.81 -18.24 -9.52
CA LYS A 383 23.39 -19.40 -8.85
C LYS A 383 22.84 -19.62 -7.43
N LYS A 384 22.35 -18.55 -6.80
CA LYS A 384 21.87 -18.53 -5.42
C LYS A 384 20.35 -18.35 -5.33
N ILE A 385 19.75 -17.68 -6.33
CA ILE A 385 18.33 -17.37 -6.34
C ILE A 385 17.57 -18.45 -7.09
N GLY A 386 16.69 -19.14 -6.39
CA GLY A 386 15.81 -20.17 -6.95
C GLY A 386 14.53 -19.59 -7.55
N ARG A 387 14.03 -18.45 -7.05
CA ARG A 387 12.78 -17.84 -7.48
C ARG A 387 12.72 -16.33 -7.26
N LEU A 388 12.06 -15.63 -8.18
CA LEU A 388 11.71 -14.21 -8.06
C LEU A 388 10.19 -14.05 -7.95
N LEU A 389 9.72 -13.36 -6.90
CA LEU A 389 8.35 -12.92 -6.72
C LEU A 389 8.33 -11.40 -6.80
N LEU A 390 7.95 -10.87 -7.97
CA LEU A 390 8.06 -9.46 -8.31
C LEU A 390 6.70 -8.77 -8.20
N ILE A 391 6.53 -7.87 -7.26
CA ILE A 391 5.27 -7.20 -6.93
C ILE A 391 5.32 -5.76 -7.45
N GLY A 392 4.41 -5.39 -8.35
CA GLY A 392 4.28 -4.03 -8.89
C GLY A 392 5.56 -3.50 -9.57
N GLY A 393 6.31 -4.35 -10.26
CA GLY A 393 7.62 -3.99 -10.81
C GLY A 393 7.53 -3.03 -12.00
N PRO A 394 8.23 -1.89 -12.01
CA PRO A 394 8.24 -0.93 -13.13
C PRO A 394 9.19 -1.38 -14.25
N HIS A 395 8.93 -2.58 -14.82
CA HIS A 395 9.86 -3.21 -15.78
C HIS A 395 10.00 -2.44 -17.08
N GLN A 396 8.93 -1.78 -17.55
CA GLN A 396 8.99 -0.86 -18.69
C GLN A 396 8.93 0.62 -18.28
N GLY A 397 9.05 0.91 -16.98
CA GLY A 397 9.09 2.26 -16.43
C GLY A 397 7.73 2.83 -16.05
N VAL A 398 7.76 4.07 -15.52
CA VAL A 398 6.60 4.76 -14.95
C VAL A 398 6.44 6.14 -15.59
N PRO A 399 5.38 6.41 -16.38
CA PRO A 399 5.17 7.72 -17.00
C PRO A 399 5.11 8.88 -16.00
N LYS A 400 4.47 8.68 -14.85
CA LYS A 400 4.35 9.69 -13.79
C LYS A 400 5.70 10.25 -13.32
N ILE A 401 6.77 9.48 -13.37
CA ILE A 401 8.11 9.93 -12.97
C ILE A 401 8.65 11.02 -13.92
N ALA A 402 8.41 10.91 -15.21
CA ALA A 402 8.80 11.96 -16.16
C ALA A 402 8.05 13.27 -15.88
N ALA A 403 6.75 13.18 -15.58
CA ALA A 403 5.97 14.35 -15.18
C ALA A 403 6.49 14.98 -13.87
N ASN A 404 6.84 14.17 -12.88
CA ASN A 404 7.38 14.63 -11.59
C ASN A 404 8.72 15.34 -11.75
N LEU A 405 9.60 14.83 -12.61
CA LEU A 405 10.90 15.47 -12.90
C LEU A 405 10.76 16.77 -13.70
N LEU A 406 9.68 16.96 -14.45
CA LEU A 406 9.44 18.16 -15.26
C LEU A 406 8.66 19.25 -14.53
N SER A 407 7.55 18.88 -13.91
CA SER A 407 6.57 19.85 -13.38
C SER A 407 6.57 19.93 -11.87
N GLY A 408 7.33 19.06 -11.24
CA GLY A 408 7.33 18.94 -9.80
C GLY A 408 6.45 17.85 -9.25
N VAL A 409 6.75 17.50 -8.02
CA VAL A 409 5.99 16.52 -7.25
C VAL A 409 4.91 17.29 -6.50
N ASP A 410 3.66 17.04 -6.83
CA ASP A 410 2.52 17.61 -6.11
C ASP A 410 2.26 16.80 -4.83
N LEU A 411 3.19 16.95 -3.87
CA LEU A 411 3.21 16.15 -2.64
C LEU A 411 2.39 16.76 -1.51
N LEU A 412 2.05 18.05 -1.59
CA LEU A 412 1.33 18.76 -0.53
C LEU A 412 0.17 19.58 -1.10
N PRO A 413 -0.88 19.82 -0.31
CA PRO A 413 -1.93 20.77 -0.67
C PRO A 413 -1.31 22.11 -1.05
N PHE A 414 -1.80 22.72 -2.14
CA PHE A 414 -1.36 24.05 -2.64
C PHE A 414 0.04 24.10 -3.26
N GLY A 415 0.64 22.96 -3.68
CA GLY A 415 1.98 22.93 -4.28
C GLY A 415 3.11 23.39 -3.33
N LEU A 416 2.83 23.47 -2.03
CA LEU A 416 3.82 23.81 -1.01
C LEU A 416 4.98 22.82 -1.06
N MET A 417 6.19 23.34 -1.24
CA MET A 417 7.44 22.58 -1.42
C MET A 417 7.60 21.78 -2.74
N GLY A 418 6.63 21.77 -3.65
CA GLY A 418 6.71 21.01 -4.90
C GLY A 418 7.99 21.27 -5.67
N LYS A 419 8.36 22.54 -5.89
CA LYS A 419 9.59 22.92 -6.60
C LYS A 419 10.86 22.45 -5.86
N ARG A 420 10.92 22.64 -4.53
CA ARG A 420 12.09 22.26 -3.73
C ARG A 420 12.28 20.74 -3.68
N LEU A 421 11.20 19.99 -3.57
CA LEU A 421 11.26 18.53 -3.62
C LEU A 421 11.62 18.02 -5.01
N THR A 422 11.18 18.69 -6.07
CA THR A 422 11.58 18.38 -7.44
C THR A 422 13.10 18.52 -7.60
N GLU A 423 13.67 19.63 -7.13
CA GLU A 423 15.13 19.85 -7.17
C GLU A 423 15.93 18.79 -6.41
N ILE A 424 15.31 18.15 -5.42
CA ILE A 424 15.91 17.05 -4.67
C ILE A 424 15.80 15.73 -5.44
N ILE A 425 14.60 15.36 -5.93
CA ILE A 425 14.40 14.09 -6.64
C ILE A 425 15.14 14.06 -7.99
N GLU A 426 15.37 15.21 -8.61
CA GLU A 426 16.21 15.33 -9.81
C GLU A 426 17.65 14.86 -9.59
N THR A 427 18.10 14.80 -8.33
CA THR A 427 19.44 14.28 -7.99
C THR A 427 19.48 12.76 -7.87
N PHE A 428 18.32 12.06 -7.90
CA PHE A 428 18.26 10.61 -7.68
C PHE A 428 18.48 9.81 -8.96
N PRO A 429 19.60 9.08 -9.13
CA PRO A 429 19.81 8.19 -10.26
C PRO A 429 18.66 7.21 -10.49
N SER A 430 18.08 6.65 -9.41
CA SER A 430 16.97 5.70 -9.48
C SER A 430 15.73 6.24 -10.18
N CYS A 431 15.42 7.54 -10.03
CA CYS A 431 14.29 8.17 -10.71
C CYS A 431 14.42 8.15 -12.24
N TYR A 432 15.62 8.34 -12.76
CA TYR A 432 15.88 8.23 -14.21
C TYR A 432 15.84 6.78 -14.67
N GLN A 433 16.24 5.84 -13.81
CA GLN A 433 16.28 4.41 -14.14
C GLN A 433 14.89 3.74 -14.20
N ILE A 434 13.84 4.42 -13.72
CA ILE A 434 12.46 3.97 -13.89
C ILE A 434 11.67 4.80 -14.91
N LEU A 435 12.34 5.56 -15.78
CA LEU A 435 11.71 6.23 -16.92
C LEU A 435 11.14 5.22 -17.92
N PRO A 436 10.04 5.56 -18.62
CA PRO A 436 9.42 4.69 -19.61
C PRO A 436 10.34 4.32 -20.76
N LEU A 437 10.34 3.03 -21.14
CA LEU A 437 11.08 2.49 -22.30
C LEU A 437 10.37 2.73 -23.63
N TYR A 438 9.15 3.22 -23.60
CA TYR A 438 8.27 3.43 -24.75
C TYR A 438 7.85 4.90 -24.85
N PRO A 439 7.46 5.36 -26.04
CA PRO A 439 6.95 6.71 -26.24
C PRO A 439 5.61 6.88 -25.51
N CYS A 440 5.60 7.61 -24.41
CA CYS A 440 4.40 7.99 -23.68
C CYS A 440 4.25 9.51 -23.55
N GLY A 441 5.22 10.28 -24.03
CA GLY A 441 5.15 11.73 -24.15
C GLY A 441 4.64 12.19 -25.50
N VAL A 442 3.98 13.36 -25.52
CA VAL A 442 3.68 14.10 -26.74
C VAL A 442 3.95 15.59 -26.50
N ASP A 443 4.59 16.25 -27.47
CA ASP A 443 4.76 17.71 -27.42
C ASP A 443 3.51 18.45 -27.95
N GLN A 444 3.55 19.78 -27.96
CA GLN A 444 2.47 20.64 -28.43
C GLN A 444 2.14 20.46 -29.91
N THR A 445 3.05 19.90 -30.70
CA THR A 445 2.86 19.61 -32.13
C THR A 445 2.29 18.21 -32.39
N GLY A 446 2.14 17.39 -31.32
CA GLY A 446 1.72 16.00 -31.41
C GLY A 446 2.88 15.03 -31.68
N ARG A 447 4.13 15.48 -31.69
CA ARG A 447 5.30 14.61 -31.87
C ARG A 447 5.46 13.71 -30.64
N PRO A 448 5.58 12.38 -30.84
CA PRO A 448 5.84 11.46 -29.73
C PRO A 448 7.23 11.68 -29.12
N ILE A 449 7.30 11.56 -27.79
CA ILE A 449 8.53 11.69 -27.01
C ILE A 449 8.75 10.39 -26.24
N ASN A 450 9.93 9.80 -26.43
CA ASN A 450 10.44 8.74 -25.57
C ASN A 450 11.34 9.37 -24.50
N PHE A 451 10.85 9.41 -23.27
CA PHE A 451 11.56 10.09 -22.16
C PHE A 451 12.93 9.50 -21.83
N LEU A 452 13.15 8.22 -22.12
CA LEU A 452 14.44 7.60 -21.90
C LEU A 452 15.44 7.88 -23.03
N GLU A 453 14.99 8.00 -24.28
CA GLU A 453 15.90 8.19 -25.43
C GLU A 453 16.13 9.67 -25.76
N ASP A 454 15.14 10.53 -25.53
CA ASP A 454 15.22 11.97 -25.78
C ASP A 454 15.74 12.69 -24.50
N GLU A 455 16.94 13.27 -24.54
CA GLU A 455 17.50 14.01 -23.40
C GLU A 455 17.19 15.52 -23.45
N SER A 456 16.45 16.01 -24.46
CA SER A 456 16.17 17.45 -24.63
C SER A 456 15.34 18.03 -23.48
N TRP A 457 14.52 17.22 -22.83
CA TRP A 457 13.70 17.60 -21.70
C TRP A 457 14.46 17.61 -20.36
N VAL A 458 15.66 17.01 -20.31
CA VAL A 458 16.47 16.89 -19.09
C VAL A 458 17.34 18.11 -18.90
N LYS A 459 17.34 18.69 -17.71
CA LYS A 459 18.24 19.80 -17.36
C LYS A 459 19.71 19.42 -17.61
N PRO A 460 20.54 20.31 -18.15
CA PRO A 460 21.94 20.01 -18.48
C PRO A 460 22.73 19.37 -17.33
N ALA A 461 22.50 19.81 -16.09
CA ALA A 461 23.15 19.29 -14.89
C ALA A 461 22.91 17.79 -14.65
N TYR A 462 21.78 17.25 -15.09
CA TYR A 462 21.37 15.87 -14.81
C TYR A 462 21.38 14.94 -16.04
N ARG A 463 21.83 15.42 -17.20
CA ARG A 463 21.94 14.59 -18.42
C ARG A 463 22.86 13.38 -18.24
N HIS A 464 23.85 13.48 -17.35
CA HIS A 464 24.69 12.34 -17.02
C HIS A 464 23.88 11.21 -16.34
N LEU A 465 22.95 11.52 -15.43
CA LEU A 465 22.07 10.54 -14.78
C LEU A 465 21.13 9.88 -15.80
N HIS A 466 20.61 10.67 -16.74
CA HIS A 466 19.78 10.18 -17.83
C HIS A 466 20.55 9.21 -18.75
N ARG A 467 21.81 9.50 -19.11
CA ARG A 467 22.65 8.57 -19.88
C ARG A 467 22.94 7.28 -19.12
N MET A 468 23.26 7.39 -17.82
CA MET A 468 23.45 6.22 -16.94
C MET A 468 22.18 5.35 -16.89
N ALA A 469 21.00 5.96 -16.89
CA ALA A 469 19.73 5.24 -16.90
C ALA A 469 19.53 4.47 -18.21
N ARG A 470 19.85 5.04 -19.38
CA ARG A 470 19.78 4.33 -20.67
C ARG A 470 20.73 3.12 -20.69
N GLU A 471 21.94 3.28 -20.20
CA GLU A 471 22.90 2.18 -20.08
C GLU A 471 22.36 1.06 -19.20
N PHE A 472 21.91 1.40 -17.98
CA PHE A 472 21.31 0.46 -17.05
C PHE A 472 20.15 -0.31 -17.67
N ARG A 473 19.24 0.36 -18.39
CA ARG A 473 18.07 -0.28 -19.00
C ARG A 473 18.47 -1.23 -20.15
N ARG A 474 19.46 -0.88 -20.95
CA ARG A 474 20.03 -1.76 -21.99
C ARG A 474 20.71 -2.98 -21.36
N GLU A 475 21.50 -2.77 -20.28
CA GLU A 475 22.14 -3.86 -19.54
C GLU A 475 21.10 -4.83 -18.96
N LEU A 476 20.11 -4.33 -18.23
CA LEU A 476 19.14 -5.15 -17.53
C LEU A 476 18.28 -5.98 -18.49
N GLY A 477 17.78 -5.35 -19.57
CA GLY A 477 16.87 -5.99 -20.50
C GLY A 477 15.52 -6.37 -19.89
N MET A 478 14.78 -7.24 -20.59
CA MET A 478 13.39 -7.61 -20.24
C MET A 478 13.22 -9.13 -20.03
N THR A 479 14.28 -9.83 -19.64
CA THR A 479 14.24 -11.28 -19.39
C THR A 479 14.44 -11.60 -17.92
N SER A 480 14.02 -12.80 -17.51
CA SER A 480 14.41 -13.42 -16.26
C SER A 480 15.02 -14.78 -16.53
N SER A 481 16.18 -15.05 -15.93
CA SER A 481 16.92 -16.31 -16.06
C SER A 481 16.58 -17.34 -14.98
N VAL A 482 15.68 -17.00 -14.05
CA VAL A 482 15.17 -17.87 -12.98
C VAL A 482 13.65 -17.90 -13.00
N PRO A 483 13.00 -18.93 -12.45
CA PRO A 483 11.55 -18.96 -12.30
C PRO A 483 11.03 -17.69 -11.65
N THR A 484 10.10 -17.01 -12.31
CA THR A 484 9.64 -15.66 -11.91
C THR A 484 8.13 -15.56 -11.98
N LEU A 485 7.54 -14.97 -10.95
CA LEU A 485 6.14 -14.58 -10.88
C LEU A 485 6.05 -13.05 -10.84
N SER A 486 5.28 -12.47 -11.77
CA SER A 486 4.93 -11.03 -11.78
C SER A 486 3.55 -10.85 -11.18
N ILE A 487 3.47 -10.23 -10.00
CA ILE A 487 2.23 -9.84 -9.32
C ILE A 487 2.02 -8.35 -9.59
N PHE A 488 0.85 -7.95 -10.08
CA PHE A 488 0.63 -6.56 -10.44
C PHE A 488 -0.83 -6.11 -10.28
N GLY A 489 -1.01 -4.81 -10.04
CA GLY A 489 -2.32 -4.21 -9.95
C GLY A 489 -2.86 -3.78 -11.31
N TYR A 490 -4.18 -3.91 -11.51
CA TYR A 490 -4.85 -3.54 -12.76
C TYR A 490 -6.12 -2.71 -12.53
N GLY A 491 -6.61 -2.08 -13.60
CA GLY A 491 -7.91 -1.43 -13.66
C GLY A 491 -8.04 -0.16 -12.82
N LEU A 492 -6.96 0.37 -12.24
CA LEU A 492 -6.97 1.62 -11.48
C LEU A 492 -6.44 2.78 -12.33
N LYS A 493 -6.95 3.99 -12.07
CA LYS A 493 -6.53 5.22 -12.75
C LYS A 493 -5.02 5.42 -12.62
N THR A 494 -4.30 5.25 -13.72
CA THR A 494 -2.83 5.27 -13.78
C THR A 494 -2.36 6.23 -14.87
N ALA A 495 -1.24 6.91 -14.65
CA ALA A 495 -0.63 7.80 -15.62
C ALA A 495 -0.10 7.00 -16.83
N MET A 496 -0.67 7.24 -18.01
CA MET A 496 -0.31 6.53 -19.24
C MET A 496 0.36 7.42 -20.29
N GLN A 497 0.00 8.69 -20.34
CA GLN A 497 0.49 9.66 -21.31
C GLN A 497 0.87 10.97 -20.63
N ILE A 498 1.90 11.63 -21.14
CA ILE A 498 2.37 12.94 -20.69
C ILE A 498 2.34 13.92 -21.86
N LYS A 499 1.52 14.97 -21.74
CA LYS A 499 1.50 16.06 -22.74
C LYS A 499 2.42 17.18 -22.24
N LEU A 500 3.44 17.51 -23.04
CA LEU A 500 4.42 18.52 -22.69
C LEU A 500 4.02 19.89 -23.25
N GLN A 501 4.17 20.90 -22.42
CA GLN A 501 4.01 22.30 -22.80
C GLN A 501 5.36 23.02 -22.66
N SER A 502 5.81 23.65 -23.77
CA SER A 502 7.02 24.48 -23.79
C SER A 502 6.69 25.91 -23.47
N GLY A 503 7.61 26.59 -22.78
CA GLY A 503 7.58 28.04 -22.67
C GLY A 503 8.00 28.75 -23.96
N PRO A 504 8.01 30.11 -23.95
CA PRO A 504 8.42 30.91 -25.10
C PRO A 504 9.87 30.67 -25.56
N ASP A 505 10.71 30.15 -24.67
CA ASP A 505 12.11 29.77 -24.86
C ASP A 505 12.29 28.36 -25.47
N GLY A 506 11.19 27.68 -25.78
CA GLY A 506 11.20 26.32 -26.32
C GLY A 506 11.53 25.24 -25.28
N ILE A 507 11.76 25.61 -24.01
CA ILE A 507 12.03 24.65 -22.92
C ILE A 507 10.71 24.09 -22.39
N PHE A 508 10.65 22.78 -22.15
CA PHE A 508 9.50 22.17 -21.52
C PHE A 508 9.35 22.65 -20.07
N GLN A 509 8.19 23.23 -19.75
CA GLN A 509 7.92 23.86 -18.45
C GLN A 509 6.79 23.19 -17.70
N LYS A 510 5.92 22.46 -18.38
CA LYS A 510 4.75 21.83 -17.77
C LYS A 510 4.43 20.49 -18.44
N ALA A 511 4.06 19.52 -17.60
CA ALA A 511 3.56 18.23 -18.02
C ALA A 511 2.10 18.06 -17.60
N LEU A 512 1.21 17.73 -18.53
CA LEU A 512 -0.16 17.32 -18.24
C LEU A 512 -0.24 15.80 -18.32
N ILE A 513 -0.80 15.17 -17.30
CA ILE A 513 -0.85 13.72 -17.18
C ILE A 513 -2.16 13.20 -17.77
N GLY A 514 -2.09 12.35 -18.78
CA GLY A 514 -3.20 11.53 -19.26
C GLY A 514 -3.35 10.30 -18.37
N ILE A 515 -4.54 10.10 -17.81
CA ILE A 515 -4.82 9.03 -16.86
C ILE A 515 -5.82 8.05 -17.48
N GLU A 516 -5.54 6.76 -17.39
CA GLU A 516 -6.41 5.69 -17.86
C GLU A 516 -6.55 4.60 -16.79
N PRO A 517 -7.64 3.81 -16.77
CA PRO A 517 -7.81 2.71 -15.82
C PRO A 517 -7.00 1.48 -16.29
N SER A 518 -5.67 1.58 -16.23
CA SER A 518 -4.75 0.56 -16.75
C SER A 518 -3.49 0.46 -15.88
N GLY A 519 -3.63 0.02 -14.64
CA GLY A 519 -2.53 -0.17 -13.71
C GLY A 519 -2.97 -0.16 -12.25
N ASP A 520 -2.01 0.07 -11.36
CA ASP A 520 -2.17 0.06 -9.91
C ASP A 520 -2.17 1.47 -9.28
N SER A 521 -2.45 2.51 -10.04
CA SER A 521 -2.33 3.96 -9.73
C SER A 521 -0.91 4.54 -9.80
N SER A 522 0.10 3.72 -9.94
CA SER A 522 1.51 4.13 -10.06
C SER A 522 2.17 3.53 -11.29
N VAL A 523 2.13 2.22 -11.44
CA VAL A 523 2.75 1.45 -12.51
C VAL A 523 1.68 0.97 -13.49
N PRO A 524 1.81 1.25 -14.79
CA PRO A 524 0.94 0.67 -15.82
C PRO A 524 1.03 -0.86 -15.88
N GLU A 525 -0.07 -1.54 -16.15
CA GLU A 525 -0.13 -3.01 -16.32
C GLU A 525 0.94 -3.51 -17.29
N THR A 526 1.06 -2.84 -18.44
CA THR A 526 2.05 -3.17 -19.46
C THR A 526 3.48 -3.06 -18.98
N SER A 527 3.73 -2.18 -18.01
CA SER A 527 5.05 -2.01 -17.39
C SER A 527 5.36 -3.05 -16.34
N ALA A 528 4.34 -3.59 -15.68
CA ALA A 528 4.49 -4.44 -14.51
C ALA A 528 4.76 -5.92 -14.84
N VAL A 529 4.60 -6.32 -16.09
CA VAL A 529 4.75 -7.70 -16.55
C VAL A 529 6.06 -7.89 -17.32
N LEU A 530 6.81 -8.91 -16.94
CA LEU A 530 7.94 -9.40 -17.71
C LEU A 530 7.50 -10.45 -18.73
N PRO A 531 8.02 -10.42 -19.97
CA PRO A 531 7.73 -11.47 -20.95
C PRO A 531 8.14 -12.86 -20.43
N ARG A 532 7.29 -13.85 -20.68
CA ARG A 532 7.53 -15.28 -20.35
C ARG A 532 7.68 -15.56 -18.85
N THR A 533 7.03 -14.78 -18.00
CA THR A 533 6.91 -15.06 -16.57
C THR A 533 5.48 -15.51 -16.24
N GLU A 534 5.33 -16.20 -15.11
CA GLU A 534 4.01 -16.39 -14.51
C GLU A 534 3.44 -15.04 -14.11
N ILE A 535 2.13 -14.87 -14.19
CA ILE A 535 1.46 -13.60 -13.86
C ILE A 535 0.36 -13.82 -12.83
N HIS A 536 0.16 -12.82 -11.96
CA HIS A 536 -0.93 -12.79 -11.00
C HIS A 536 -1.49 -11.36 -10.90
N PRO A 537 -2.55 -11.04 -11.65
CA PRO A 537 -3.18 -9.73 -11.61
C PRO A 537 -4.12 -9.61 -10.40
N VAL A 538 -4.13 -8.44 -9.75
CA VAL A 538 -5.06 -8.11 -8.66
C VAL A 538 -5.57 -6.68 -8.82
N ARG A 539 -6.81 -6.40 -8.41
CA ARG A 539 -7.35 -5.04 -8.49
C ARG A 539 -7.02 -4.28 -7.20
N GLN A 540 -5.77 -3.86 -7.06
CA GLN A 540 -5.26 -3.23 -5.85
C GLN A 540 -4.29 -2.08 -6.16
N TYR A 541 -4.20 -1.12 -5.23
CA TYR A 541 -3.25 0.00 -5.31
C TYR A 541 -1.80 -0.46 -5.11
N HIS A 542 -0.87 0.23 -5.79
CA HIS A 542 0.56 -0.07 -5.79
C HIS A 542 1.16 -0.30 -4.40
N GLY A 543 0.96 0.66 -3.49
CA GLY A 543 1.52 0.61 -2.13
C GLY A 543 0.87 -0.41 -1.19
N THR A 544 -0.20 -1.08 -1.61
CA THR A 544 -0.93 -2.06 -0.81
C THR A 544 -1.05 -3.43 -1.46
N LEU A 545 -0.42 -3.64 -2.62
CA LEU A 545 -0.44 -4.91 -3.35
C LEU A 545 -0.08 -6.10 -2.46
N PHE A 546 0.99 -5.99 -1.68
CA PHE A 546 1.46 -7.06 -0.80
C PHE A 546 0.58 -7.28 0.46
N ASN A 547 -0.41 -6.40 0.71
CA ASN A 547 -1.40 -6.56 1.78
C ASN A 547 -2.68 -7.23 1.31
N ASP A 548 -2.86 -7.35 0.00
CA ASP A 548 -4.01 -8.00 -0.61
C ASP A 548 -4.07 -9.49 -0.23
N LYS A 549 -5.27 -10.00 0.02
CA LYS A 549 -5.47 -11.40 0.44
C LYS A 549 -5.06 -12.39 -0.64
N ASP A 550 -5.38 -12.11 -1.90
CA ASP A 550 -5.05 -12.97 -3.03
C ASP A 550 -3.54 -12.99 -3.26
N VAL A 551 -2.88 -11.84 -3.10
CA VAL A 551 -1.41 -11.75 -3.15
C VAL A 551 -0.78 -12.54 -2.02
N LYS A 552 -1.26 -12.40 -0.78
CA LYS A 552 -0.76 -13.16 0.37
C LYS A 552 -0.94 -14.66 0.17
N MET A 553 -2.11 -15.08 -0.32
CA MET A 553 -2.37 -16.49 -0.65
C MET A 553 -1.43 -16.97 -1.75
N ARG A 554 -1.24 -16.20 -2.82
CA ARG A 554 -0.31 -16.55 -3.89
C ARG A 554 1.13 -16.67 -3.39
N LEU A 555 1.59 -15.77 -2.53
CA LEU A 555 2.91 -15.85 -1.89
C LEU A 555 3.03 -17.10 -1.04
N LYS A 556 2.01 -17.45 -0.24
CA LYS A 556 1.97 -18.70 0.54
C LYS A 556 2.17 -19.92 -0.34
N LEU A 557 1.40 -20.05 -1.42
CA LEU A 557 1.51 -21.15 -2.37
C LEU A 557 2.91 -21.25 -3.00
N GLU A 558 3.51 -20.12 -3.36
CA GLU A 558 4.84 -20.08 -3.95
C GLU A 558 5.94 -20.49 -2.97
N LEU A 559 5.84 -20.04 -1.73
CA LEU A 559 6.84 -20.32 -0.69
C LEU A 559 6.74 -21.75 -0.15
N LEU A 560 5.55 -22.36 -0.20
CA LEU A 560 5.33 -23.75 0.21
C LEU A 560 5.51 -24.77 -0.93
N ARG A 561 5.71 -24.35 -2.15
CA ARG A 561 5.79 -25.20 -3.36
C ARG A 561 6.89 -26.28 -3.32
N GLY A 562 7.91 -26.11 -2.49
CA GLY A 562 9.01 -27.06 -2.32
C GLY A 562 8.83 -28.08 -1.19
N LEU A 563 7.74 -27.97 -0.41
CA LEU A 563 7.49 -28.78 0.78
C LEU A 563 6.53 -29.98 0.50
N GLY A 564 6.45 -30.47 -0.73
CA GLY A 564 5.60 -31.61 -1.09
C GLY A 564 5.94 -32.89 -0.29
N PRO A 565 4.97 -33.80 -0.06
CA PRO A 565 5.22 -35.06 0.62
C PRO A 565 6.16 -35.94 -0.22
N GLY A 566 7.44 -35.88 0.07
CA GLY A 566 8.42 -36.78 -0.56
C GLY A 566 9.67 -36.12 -1.16
N SER A 567 10.04 -34.89 -0.82
CA SER A 567 11.37 -34.35 -1.17
C SER A 567 12.34 -34.44 -0.01
#